data_7e5461fb1135a3c5fcbfec7ff70ce0d4
#
_entry.id   7e5461fb1135a3c5fcbfec7ff70ce0d4
#
_cell.length_a   1.000
_cell.length_b   1.000
_cell.length_c   1.000
_cell.angle_alpha   90.00
_cell.angle_beta   90.00
_cell.angle_gamma   90.00
#
_symmetry.space_group_name_H-M   'P 1'
#
loop_
_entity.id
_entity.type
_entity.pdbx_description
1 polymer ?
#
loop_
_entity_poly.entity_id
_entity_poly.type
_entity_poly.pdbx_seq_one_letter_code
_entity_poly.pdbx_strand_id
1 'polypeptide(L)'
;MTLLVTVNEAEEDQTGAPDMKAVIAVVGLAIEARIAGTAAMIADGDRTAFLLRDAIRQGVRGIISFGVCGGLDPKLRPGKVVIASSVFAGKGEAYPSDLLWAEELIRMIPGSGYSPIAGVASPITSFEQRRDFHATTGAVAADMESQIVARIAAEFRIPFAACRVVLNPAHRILPRAALINIGPAGKPGLRKIGGSVLKDPRQLPSLSRLAVDAVIAVLALRIAKQQIGTHLGFPHLRSRRPLNCLIPSAPAAYPMY
;
A
#
# COMPACT_ATOMS: atom_id res chain seq x y z
N MET A 1 -26.12 5.66 5.30
CA MET A 1 -26.01 6.17 3.91
C MET A 1 -24.99 5.29 3.21
N THR A 2 -25.50 4.30 2.50
CA THR A 2 -24.76 3.17 1.90
C THR A 2 -24.05 3.68 0.66
N LEU A 3 -22.72 3.71 0.68
CA LEU A 3 -21.93 3.96 -0.54
C LEU A 3 -21.85 2.63 -1.30
N LEU A 4 -22.78 2.50 -2.24
CA LEU A 4 -22.73 1.49 -3.29
C LEU A 4 -21.45 1.64 -4.09
N VAL A 5 -20.71 0.57 -4.20
CA VAL A 5 -19.68 0.35 -5.21
C VAL A 5 -20.40 0.45 -6.57
N THR A 6 -20.24 1.55 -7.27
CA THR A 6 -20.72 1.67 -8.66
C THR A 6 -19.86 0.75 -9.53
N VAL A 7 -20.43 -0.40 -9.86
CA VAL A 7 -19.96 -1.27 -10.95
C VAL A 7 -20.37 -0.57 -12.24
N ASN A 8 -19.40 -0.06 -12.98
CA ASN A 8 -19.65 0.42 -14.35
C ASN A 8 -19.59 -0.81 -15.27
N GLU A 9 -20.75 -1.16 -15.81
CA GLU A 9 -20.90 -2.18 -16.86
C GLU A 9 -20.24 -1.65 -18.14
N ALA A 10 -19.20 -2.32 -18.60
CA ALA A 10 -18.74 -2.24 -19.99
C ALA A 10 -17.87 -3.47 -20.33
N GLU A 11 -18.37 -4.14 -21.37
CA GLU A 11 -17.79 -5.24 -22.14
C GLU A 11 -17.97 -6.65 -21.58
N GLU A 12 -19.06 -7.26 -21.99
CA GLU A 12 -19.31 -8.71 -22.00
C GLU A 12 -18.32 -9.38 -22.97
N ASP A 13 -17.31 -10.07 -22.44
CA ASP A 13 -16.61 -11.12 -23.16
C ASP A 13 -17.48 -12.38 -23.18
N GLN A 14 -17.78 -12.90 -24.37
CA GLN A 14 -18.73 -13.98 -24.63
C GLN A 14 -18.26 -15.38 -24.16
N THR A 15 -17.67 -15.48 -22.99
CA THR A 15 -17.36 -16.75 -22.30
C THR A 15 -17.99 -16.84 -20.92
N GLY A 16 -19.24 -16.41 -20.77
CA GLY A 16 -20.24 -16.92 -19.83
C GLY A 16 -19.89 -17.09 -18.34
N ALA A 17 -18.83 -16.46 -17.80
CA ALA A 17 -18.60 -16.36 -16.36
C ALA A 17 -18.39 -14.87 -16.01
N PRO A 18 -19.04 -14.34 -14.94
CA PRO A 18 -18.78 -12.97 -14.52
C PRO A 18 -17.29 -12.83 -14.20
N ASP A 19 -16.63 -11.83 -14.82
CA ASP A 19 -15.21 -11.51 -14.61
C ASP A 19 -15.00 -11.06 -13.17
N MET A 20 -14.94 -12.04 -12.25
CA MET A 20 -14.64 -11.80 -10.84
C MET A 20 -13.21 -11.31 -10.78
N LYS A 21 -13.03 -10.07 -10.35
CA LYS A 21 -11.74 -9.39 -10.20
C LYS A 21 -10.77 -10.28 -9.43
N ALA A 22 -9.85 -10.93 -10.16
CA ALA A 22 -8.92 -11.87 -9.57
C ALA A 22 -7.98 -11.22 -8.55
N VAL A 23 -7.83 -9.88 -8.58
CA VAL A 23 -6.94 -9.11 -7.71
C VAL A 23 -7.64 -7.86 -7.20
N ILE A 24 -7.46 -7.55 -5.91
CA ILE A 24 -7.91 -6.30 -5.29
C ILE A 24 -6.71 -5.46 -4.88
N ALA A 25 -6.77 -4.15 -5.21
CA ALA A 25 -5.86 -3.14 -4.67
C ALA A 25 -6.48 -2.49 -3.44
N VAL A 26 -5.82 -2.61 -2.29
CA VAL A 26 -6.19 -1.86 -1.08
C VAL A 26 -5.41 -0.56 -1.04
N VAL A 27 -6.13 0.53 -0.88
CA VAL A 27 -5.62 1.90 -0.94
C VAL A 27 -6.11 2.70 0.26
N GLY A 28 -5.38 3.73 0.68
CA GLY A 28 -5.76 4.59 1.81
C GLY A 28 -6.56 5.82 1.39
N LEU A 29 -6.39 6.31 0.16
CA LEU A 29 -6.92 7.59 -0.29
C LEU A 29 -7.83 7.46 -1.52
N ALA A 30 -8.84 8.34 -1.62
CA ALA A 30 -9.73 8.36 -2.78
C ALA A 30 -9.00 8.64 -4.11
N ILE A 31 -7.91 9.42 -4.09
CA ILE A 31 -7.08 9.65 -5.28
C ILE A 31 -6.36 8.38 -5.72
N GLU A 32 -5.87 7.58 -4.77
CA GLU A 32 -5.23 6.29 -5.05
C GLU A 32 -6.24 5.30 -5.64
N ALA A 33 -7.48 5.29 -5.14
CA ALA A 33 -8.55 4.45 -5.68
C ALA A 33 -8.86 4.79 -7.15
N ARG A 34 -8.90 6.10 -7.50
CA ARG A 34 -9.07 6.53 -8.90
C ARG A 34 -7.90 6.08 -9.78
N ILE A 35 -6.68 6.07 -9.25
CA ILE A 35 -5.50 5.62 -9.99
C ILE A 35 -5.49 4.10 -10.12
N ALA A 36 -5.78 3.37 -9.06
CA ALA A 36 -5.82 1.90 -9.06
C ALA A 36 -6.94 1.35 -9.97
N GLY A 37 -8.04 2.10 -10.12
CA GLY A 37 -9.14 1.75 -11.02
C GLY A 37 -10.18 0.82 -10.38
N THR A 38 -10.87 0.03 -11.20
CA THR A 38 -12.05 -0.75 -10.78
C THR A 38 -11.77 -1.83 -9.74
N ALA A 39 -10.52 -2.25 -9.58
CA ALA A 39 -10.10 -3.24 -8.58
C ALA A 39 -9.76 -2.61 -7.22
N ALA A 40 -10.00 -1.31 -7.00
CA ALA A 40 -9.62 -0.62 -5.78
C ALA A 40 -10.65 -0.79 -4.66
N MET A 41 -10.14 -1.03 -3.44
CA MET A 41 -10.86 -0.98 -2.18
C MET A 41 -10.21 0.08 -1.29
N ILE A 42 -10.97 1.09 -0.86
CA ILE A 42 -10.46 2.08 0.09
C ILE A 42 -10.49 1.48 1.49
N ALA A 43 -9.36 1.54 2.19
CA ALA A 43 -9.24 1.07 3.55
C ALA A 43 -10.09 1.93 4.51
N ASP A 44 -10.79 1.27 5.41
CA ASP A 44 -11.66 1.87 6.43
C ASP A 44 -11.48 1.11 7.75
N GLY A 45 -10.34 1.28 8.38
CA GLY A 45 -10.02 0.69 9.67
C GLY A 45 -10.38 -0.81 9.77
N ASP A 46 -11.09 -1.18 10.81
CA ASP A 46 -11.49 -2.57 11.08
C ASP A 46 -12.41 -3.18 10.00
N ARG A 47 -13.18 -2.33 9.32
CA ARG A 47 -14.05 -2.76 8.22
C ARG A 47 -13.29 -3.33 7.04
N THR A 48 -12.07 -2.86 6.81
CA THR A 48 -11.19 -3.36 5.72
C THR A 48 -10.97 -4.86 5.84
N ALA A 49 -10.68 -5.37 7.04
CA ALA A 49 -10.46 -6.79 7.26
C ALA A 49 -11.70 -7.63 6.93
N PHE A 50 -12.89 -7.15 7.32
CA PHE A 50 -14.15 -7.81 7.01
C PHE A 50 -14.40 -7.88 5.49
N LEU A 51 -14.26 -6.74 4.80
CA LEU A 51 -14.46 -6.64 3.35
C LEU A 51 -13.47 -7.50 2.56
N LEU A 52 -12.21 -7.57 2.99
CA LEU A 52 -11.21 -8.42 2.35
C LEU A 52 -11.54 -9.91 2.49
N ARG A 53 -11.94 -10.35 3.69
CA ARG A 53 -12.35 -11.74 3.90
C ARG A 53 -13.54 -12.12 3.03
N ASP A 54 -14.51 -11.21 2.89
CA ASP A 54 -15.67 -11.41 2.04
C ASP A 54 -15.27 -11.50 0.56
N ALA A 55 -14.46 -10.58 0.07
CA ALA A 55 -13.95 -10.59 -1.29
C ALA A 55 -13.16 -11.87 -1.64
N ILE A 56 -12.35 -12.38 -0.71
CA ILE A 56 -11.61 -13.63 -0.89
C ILE A 56 -12.58 -14.80 -1.02
N ARG A 57 -13.62 -14.87 -0.18
CA ARG A 57 -14.67 -15.91 -0.27
C ARG A 57 -15.43 -15.84 -1.58
N GLN A 58 -15.55 -14.66 -2.17
CA GLN A 58 -16.13 -14.44 -3.49
C GLN A 58 -15.16 -14.72 -4.65
N GLY A 59 -13.93 -15.19 -4.38
CA GLY A 59 -13.02 -15.69 -5.41
C GLY A 59 -11.86 -14.75 -5.75
N VAL A 60 -11.59 -13.70 -4.96
CA VAL A 60 -10.35 -12.93 -5.08
C VAL A 60 -9.15 -13.82 -4.81
N ARG A 61 -8.16 -13.77 -5.71
CA ARG A 61 -7.00 -14.68 -5.75
C ARG A 61 -5.70 -14.03 -5.32
N GLY A 62 -5.67 -12.70 -5.21
CA GLY A 62 -4.51 -11.94 -4.75
C GLY A 62 -4.88 -10.56 -4.27
N ILE A 63 -4.10 -10.02 -3.33
CA ILE A 63 -4.33 -8.69 -2.77
C ILE A 63 -3.04 -7.89 -2.83
N ILE A 64 -3.12 -6.67 -3.36
CA ILE A 64 -1.99 -5.74 -3.35
C ILE A 64 -2.31 -4.51 -2.49
N SER A 65 -1.38 -4.15 -1.61
CA SER A 65 -1.39 -2.85 -0.94
C SER A 65 -0.77 -1.83 -1.89
N PHE A 66 -1.57 -0.87 -2.39
CA PHE A 66 -1.16 0.05 -3.44
C PHE A 66 -1.44 1.50 -3.04
N GLY A 67 -0.44 2.39 -3.12
CA GLY A 67 -0.62 3.79 -2.75
C GLY A 67 0.66 4.47 -2.28
N VAL A 68 0.50 5.56 -1.52
CA VAL A 68 1.63 6.32 -0.99
C VAL A 68 2.03 5.85 0.41
N CYS A 69 3.25 6.21 0.82
CA CYS A 69 3.82 5.90 2.13
C CYS A 69 4.69 7.05 2.66
N GLY A 70 5.00 7.00 3.95
CA GLY A 70 6.06 7.82 4.56
C GLY A 70 7.41 7.13 4.48
N GLY A 71 8.47 7.85 4.12
CA GLY A 71 9.84 7.33 4.15
C GLY A 71 10.36 7.19 5.58
N LEU A 72 11.08 6.11 5.85
CA LEU A 72 11.86 5.87 7.07
C LEU A 72 13.35 5.99 6.79
N ASP A 73 13.83 5.44 5.67
CA ASP A 73 15.20 5.63 5.21
C ASP A 73 15.40 7.08 4.71
N PRO A 74 16.39 7.82 5.26
CA PRO A 74 16.66 9.20 4.85
C PRO A 74 17.12 9.35 3.39
N LYS A 75 17.54 8.28 2.74
CA LYS A 75 17.93 8.26 1.32
C LYS A 75 16.73 8.32 0.37
N LEU A 76 15.55 7.95 0.83
CA LEU A 76 14.35 7.95 -0.01
C LEU A 76 13.87 9.37 -0.30
N ARG A 77 13.49 9.61 -1.54
CA ARG A 77 12.96 10.88 -2.04
C ARG A 77 11.48 10.72 -2.42
N PRO A 78 10.69 11.80 -2.42
CA PRO A 78 9.34 11.76 -2.94
C PRO A 78 9.29 11.19 -4.36
N GLY A 79 8.30 10.36 -4.64
CA GLY A 79 8.15 9.68 -5.94
C GLY A 79 8.92 8.36 -6.08
N LYS A 80 9.81 8.01 -5.13
CA LYS A 80 10.47 6.70 -5.17
C LYS A 80 9.45 5.59 -4.93
N VAL A 81 9.41 4.64 -5.87
CA VAL A 81 8.59 3.43 -5.73
C VAL A 81 9.34 2.40 -4.89
N VAL A 82 8.65 1.81 -3.94
CA VAL A 82 9.12 0.72 -3.09
C VAL A 82 8.19 -0.48 -3.26
N ILE A 83 8.73 -1.59 -3.74
CA ILE A 83 8.09 -2.90 -3.73
C ILE A 83 8.50 -3.58 -2.43
N ALA A 84 7.52 -3.96 -1.63
CA ALA A 84 7.83 -4.57 -0.34
C ALA A 84 8.37 -5.99 -0.51
N SER A 85 9.50 -6.30 0.14
CA SER A 85 9.96 -7.66 0.32
C SER A 85 9.17 -8.36 1.43
N SER A 86 8.78 -7.60 2.45
CA SER A 86 7.93 -8.01 3.56
C SER A 86 7.28 -6.80 4.21
N VAL A 87 6.22 -7.04 4.98
CA VAL A 87 5.55 -6.02 5.79
C VAL A 87 5.74 -6.39 7.26
N PHE A 88 6.42 -5.52 8.02
CA PHE A 88 6.43 -5.61 9.47
C PHE A 88 5.10 -5.09 10.02
N ALA A 89 4.37 -5.94 10.71
CA ALA A 89 3.19 -5.57 11.49
C ALA A 89 3.55 -5.67 12.97
N GLY A 90 3.07 -4.79 13.79
CA GLY A 90 3.46 -4.68 15.22
C GLY A 90 3.76 -5.99 15.92
N LYS A 91 4.45 -5.95 17.05
CA LYS A 91 4.89 -7.12 17.86
C LYS A 91 5.94 -8.03 17.20
N GLY A 92 6.69 -7.54 16.21
CA GLY A 92 7.74 -8.32 15.56
C GLY A 92 7.26 -9.30 14.48
N GLU A 93 5.98 -9.28 14.15
CA GLU A 93 5.44 -10.08 13.05
C GLU A 93 5.89 -9.50 11.70
N ALA A 94 6.36 -10.37 10.80
CA ALA A 94 6.73 -10.01 9.44
C ALA A 94 6.01 -10.93 8.44
N TYR A 95 5.36 -10.34 7.46
CA TYR A 95 4.65 -11.04 6.40
C TYR A 95 5.41 -10.86 5.09
N PRO A 96 5.99 -11.91 4.51
CA PRO A 96 6.68 -11.82 3.22
C PRO A 96 5.68 -11.54 2.09
N SER A 97 6.11 -10.74 1.13
CA SER A 97 5.37 -10.60 -0.14
C SER A 97 5.52 -11.88 -0.98
N ASP A 98 4.55 -12.13 -1.85
CA ASP A 98 4.68 -13.16 -2.88
C ASP A 98 5.87 -12.82 -3.79
N LEU A 99 6.84 -13.72 -3.85
CA LEU A 99 8.11 -13.47 -4.54
C LEU A 99 7.91 -13.25 -6.04
N LEU A 100 7.09 -14.09 -6.68
CA LEU A 100 6.85 -13.99 -8.12
C LEU A 100 6.15 -12.68 -8.48
N TRP A 101 5.23 -12.25 -7.64
CA TRP A 101 4.56 -10.97 -7.83
C TRP A 101 5.51 -9.79 -7.60
N ALA A 102 6.32 -9.84 -6.56
CA ALA A 102 7.32 -8.80 -6.30
C ALA A 102 8.34 -8.69 -7.44
N GLU A 103 8.87 -9.80 -7.94
CA GLU A 103 9.78 -9.83 -9.10
C GLU A 103 9.15 -9.25 -10.35
N GLU A 104 7.88 -9.59 -10.63
CA GLU A 104 7.15 -9.04 -11.77
C GLU A 104 6.96 -7.52 -11.62
N LEU A 105 6.59 -7.04 -10.43
CA LEU A 105 6.48 -5.60 -10.17
C LEU A 105 7.80 -4.86 -10.36
N ILE A 106 8.92 -5.44 -9.88
CA ILE A 106 10.26 -4.87 -10.05
C ILE A 106 10.63 -4.80 -11.53
N ARG A 107 10.34 -5.84 -12.29
CA ARG A 107 10.58 -5.91 -13.73
C ARG A 107 9.76 -4.86 -14.48
N MET A 108 8.50 -4.65 -14.10
CA MET A 108 7.58 -3.71 -14.74
C MET A 108 7.84 -2.25 -14.34
N ILE A 109 8.43 -2.00 -13.15
CA ILE A 109 8.71 -0.66 -12.63
C ILE A 109 10.23 -0.47 -12.48
N PRO A 110 10.95 -0.17 -13.57
CA PRO A 110 12.40 0.03 -13.52
C PRO A 110 12.79 1.11 -12.51
N GLY A 111 13.81 0.82 -11.72
CA GLY A 111 14.30 1.74 -10.69
C GLY A 111 13.48 1.72 -9.40
N SER A 112 12.47 0.85 -9.22
CA SER A 112 11.85 0.62 -7.92
C SER A 112 12.86 0.04 -6.92
N GLY A 113 12.64 0.30 -5.62
CA GLY A 113 13.39 -0.36 -4.55
C GLY A 113 12.69 -1.66 -4.15
N TYR A 114 13.45 -2.67 -3.72
CA TYR A 114 12.94 -3.88 -3.09
C TYR A 114 13.43 -3.95 -1.66
N SER A 115 12.55 -3.74 -0.68
CA SER A 115 12.93 -3.61 0.71
C SER A 115 11.75 -3.84 1.64
N PRO A 116 11.96 -4.19 2.91
CA PRO A 116 10.87 -4.29 3.87
C PRO A 116 10.21 -2.92 4.12
N ILE A 117 8.92 -2.94 4.41
CA ILE A 117 8.15 -1.77 4.86
C ILE A 117 7.49 -2.05 6.21
N ALA A 118 7.14 -1.01 6.94
CA ALA A 118 6.41 -1.10 8.20
C ALA A 118 4.93 -0.79 7.99
N GLY A 119 4.06 -1.70 8.40
CA GLY A 119 2.64 -1.43 8.57
C GLY A 119 2.39 -0.87 9.98
N VAL A 120 1.81 0.32 10.09
CA VAL A 120 1.60 1.00 11.36
C VAL A 120 0.13 1.37 11.57
N ALA A 121 -0.31 1.40 12.84
CA ALA A 121 -1.69 1.77 13.16
C ALA A 121 -1.96 3.28 13.07
N SER A 122 -0.90 4.09 13.18
CA SER A 122 -0.98 5.55 13.11
C SER A 122 0.28 6.13 12.45
N PRO A 123 0.18 7.34 11.86
CA PRO A 123 1.33 7.99 11.23
C PRO A 123 2.49 8.19 12.20
N ILE A 124 3.72 7.86 11.75
CA ILE A 124 4.94 8.14 12.52
C ILE A 124 5.30 9.61 12.30
N THR A 125 5.20 10.43 13.36
CA THR A 125 5.32 11.88 13.25
C THR A 125 6.67 12.42 13.70
N SER A 126 7.44 11.69 14.52
CA SER A 126 8.75 12.15 15.01
C SER A 126 9.92 11.55 14.20
N PHE A 127 11.00 12.32 14.10
CA PHE A 127 12.25 11.85 13.46
C PHE A 127 12.86 10.68 14.21
N GLU A 128 12.82 10.71 15.52
CA GLU A 128 13.39 9.67 16.38
C GLU A 128 12.66 8.35 16.14
N GLN A 129 11.32 8.36 16.17
CA GLN A 129 10.52 7.17 15.89
C GLN A 129 10.80 6.60 14.49
N ARG A 130 10.94 7.45 13.46
CA ARG A 130 11.26 6.99 12.10
C ARG A 130 12.63 6.32 12.03
N ARG A 131 13.63 6.97 12.65
CA ARG A 131 14.99 6.44 12.71
C ARG A 131 15.03 5.12 13.46
N ASP A 132 14.37 5.04 14.62
CA ASP A 132 14.36 3.85 15.45
C ASP A 132 13.62 2.70 14.76
N PHE A 133 12.51 2.97 14.10
CA PHE A 133 11.82 1.98 13.26
C PHE A 133 12.73 1.46 12.14
N HIS A 134 13.39 2.35 11.43
CA HIS A 134 14.33 1.96 10.37
C HIS A 134 15.49 1.13 10.92
N ALA A 135 16.09 1.56 12.02
CA ALA A 135 17.24 0.88 12.64
C ALA A 135 16.88 -0.51 13.18
N THR A 136 15.69 -0.68 13.77
CA THR A 136 15.27 -1.93 14.41
C THR A 136 14.68 -2.95 13.44
N THR A 137 13.99 -2.49 12.40
CA THR A 137 13.28 -3.37 11.47
C THR A 137 13.92 -3.47 10.09
N GLY A 138 14.82 -2.55 9.74
CA GLY A 138 15.31 -2.39 8.36
C GLY A 138 14.25 -1.87 7.37
N ALA A 139 13.03 -1.58 7.85
CA ALA A 139 11.96 -1.07 7.00
C ALA A 139 12.33 0.32 6.46
N VAL A 140 12.21 0.51 5.15
CA VAL A 140 12.59 1.76 4.48
C VAL A 140 11.45 2.77 4.37
N ALA A 141 10.21 2.30 4.51
CA ALA A 141 9.00 3.11 4.42
C ALA A 141 7.92 2.57 5.37
N ALA A 142 6.90 3.38 5.66
CA ALA A 142 5.77 3.00 6.50
C ALA A 142 4.44 3.46 5.89
N ASP A 143 3.40 2.63 6.03
CA ASP A 143 2.02 2.95 5.68
C ASP A 143 1.04 2.37 6.70
N MET A 144 -0.25 2.65 6.55
CA MET A 144 -1.27 2.24 7.53
C MET A 144 -2.12 1.05 7.06
N GLU A 145 -2.06 0.68 5.79
CA GLU A 145 -2.92 -0.34 5.18
C GLU A 145 -2.22 -1.69 5.04
N SER A 146 -0.92 -1.70 4.73
CA SER A 146 -0.20 -2.93 4.36
C SER A 146 -0.22 -4.01 5.45
N GLN A 147 -0.21 -3.63 6.74
CA GLN A 147 -0.30 -4.61 7.83
C GLN A 147 -1.60 -5.41 7.82
N ILE A 148 -2.73 -4.74 7.55
CA ILE A 148 -4.05 -5.38 7.53
C ILE A 148 -4.12 -6.32 6.32
N VAL A 149 -3.68 -5.83 5.17
CA VAL A 149 -3.67 -6.58 3.90
C VAL A 149 -2.80 -7.82 4.01
N ALA A 150 -1.56 -7.67 4.48
CA ALA A 150 -0.62 -8.77 4.64
C ALA A 150 -1.12 -9.85 5.60
N ARG A 151 -1.70 -9.44 6.73
CA ARG A 151 -2.28 -10.35 7.72
C ARG A 151 -3.44 -11.15 7.15
N ILE A 152 -4.38 -10.51 6.45
CA ILE A 152 -5.52 -11.19 5.84
C ILE A 152 -5.07 -12.13 4.72
N ALA A 153 -4.13 -11.70 3.88
CA ALA A 153 -3.58 -12.56 2.84
C ALA A 153 -2.90 -13.81 3.42
N ALA A 154 -2.14 -13.67 4.50
CA ALA A 154 -1.52 -14.78 5.21
C ALA A 154 -2.57 -15.72 5.85
N GLU A 155 -3.65 -15.18 6.45
CA GLU A 155 -4.75 -15.94 7.02
C GLU A 155 -5.39 -16.87 5.97
N PHE A 156 -5.59 -16.37 4.75
CA PHE A 156 -6.20 -17.13 3.66
C PHE A 156 -5.20 -17.83 2.73
N ARG A 157 -3.91 -17.68 2.97
CA ARG A 157 -2.82 -18.24 2.15
C ARG A 157 -2.93 -17.86 0.66
N ILE A 158 -3.29 -16.61 0.40
CA ILE A 158 -3.34 -16.07 -0.96
C ILE A 158 -2.15 -15.15 -1.21
N PRO A 159 -1.71 -14.99 -2.47
CA PRO A 159 -0.64 -14.08 -2.85
C PRO A 159 -0.89 -12.64 -2.38
N PHE A 160 0.15 -12.03 -1.85
CA PHE A 160 0.17 -10.66 -1.38
C PHE A 160 1.36 -9.91 -1.97
N ALA A 161 1.15 -8.66 -2.36
CA ALA A 161 2.20 -7.73 -2.70
C ALA A 161 1.93 -6.34 -2.09
N ALA A 162 2.97 -5.51 -1.99
CA ALA A 162 2.80 -4.10 -1.71
C ALA A 162 3.69 -3.27 -2.63
N CYS A 163 3.06 -2.27 -3.27
CA CYS A 163 3.71 -1.29 -4.14
C CYS A 163 3.38 0.10 -3.60
N ARG A 164 4.37 0.74 -3.00
CA ARG A 164 4.19 2.02 -2.31
C ARG A 164 5.09 3.09 -2.90
N VAL A 165 4.59 4.32 -2.96
CA VAL A 165 5.32 5.48 -3.45
C VAL A 165 5.58 6.44 -2.29
N VAL A 166 6.84 6.82 -2.10
CA VAL A 166 7.21 7.75 -1.03
C VAL A 166 6.60 9.12 -1.30
N LEU A 167 5.75 9.57 -0.37
CA LEU A 167 5.18 10.91 -0.39
C LEU A 167 5.99 11.84 0.51
N ASN A 168 6.18 11.44 1.76
CA ASN A 168 6.84 12.27 2.77
C ASN A 168 8.17 11.61 3.18
N PRO A 169 9.33 12.18 2.78
CA PRO A 169 10.64 11.61 3.11
C PRO A 169 10.95 11.68 4.61
N ALA A 170 11.85 10.84 5.09
CA ALA A 170 12.18 10.68 6.51
C ALA A 170 12.60 11.98 7.21
N HIS A 171 13.29 12.87 6.48
CA HIS A 171 13.81 14.14 7.00
C HIS A 171 12.77 15.28 7.05
N ARG A 172 11.48 15.02 6.76
CA ARG A 172 10.42 16.02 6.81
C ARG A 172 9.37 15.65 7.83
N ILE A 173 9.05 16.60 8.71
CA ILE A 173 7.94 16.47 9.66
C ILE A 173 6.64 16.81 8.93
N LEU A 174 5.61 15.99 9.12
CA LEU A 174 4.27 16.29 8.66
C LEU A 174 3.70 17.48 9.48
N PRO A 175 3.25 18.57 8.83
CA PRO A 175 2.61 19.67 9.55
C PRO A 175 1.34 19.17 10.23
N ARG A 176 1.01 19.73 11.40
CA ARG A 176 -0.18 19.36 12.17
C ARG A 176 -1.46 19.42 11.34
N ALA A 177 -1.57 20.41 10.46
CA ALA A 177 -2.70 20.56 9.56
C ALA A 177 -2.89 19.35 8.62
N ALA A 178 -1.82 18.68 8.21
CA ALA A 178 -1.89 17.49 7.39
C ALA A 178 -2.37 16.25 8.17
N LEU A 179 -2.04 16.17 9.47
CA LEU A 179 -2.42 15.04 10.33
C LEU A 179 -3.91 15.06 10.73
N ILE A 180 -4.51 16.25 10.86
CA ILE A 180 -5.92 16.43 11.29
C ILE A 180 -6.90 16.00 10.18
N ASN A 181 -6.45 15.81 8.97
CA ASN A 181 -7.31 15.79 7.78
C ASN A 181 -7.40 14.45 7.05
N ILE A 182 -6.88 13.39 7.62
CA ILE A 182 -7.14 12.03 7.14
C ILE A 182 -8.46 11.57 7.77
N GLY A 183 -9.58 12.14 7.29
CA GLY A 183 -10.92 11.71 7.69
C GLY A 183 -11.30 10.38 7.05
N PRO A 184 -12.39 9.73 7.52
CA PRO A 184 -12.95 8.56 6.88
C PRO A 184 -13.17 8.84 5.38
N ALA A 185 -12.74 7.94 4.50
CA ALA A 185 -12.73 8.07 3.05
C ALA A 185 -11.63 8.98 2.44
N GLY A 186 -10.55 9.29 3.16
CA GLY A 186 -9.36 9.92 2.56
C GLY A 186 -9.59 11.27 1.87
N LYS A 187 -10.66 11.99 2.21
CA LYS A 187 -10.93 13.32 1.67
C LYS A 187 -10.28 14.38 2.55
N PRO A 188 -9.40 15.24 2.00
CA PRO A 188 -8.83 16.34 2.77
C PRO A 188 -9.92 17.32 3.20
N GLY A 189 -10.04 17.56 4.50
CA GLY A 189 -10.96 18.56 5.04
C GLY A 189 -10.43 19.97 4.84
N LEU A 190 -10.54 20.55 3.66
CA LEU A 190 -10.00 21.88 3.30
C LEU A 190 -10.35 22.98 4.32
N ARG A 191 -11.57 22.95 4.92
CA ARG A 191 -11.97 23.89 5.97
C ARG A 191 -11.13 23.73 7.26
N LYS A 192 -10.77 22.50 7.63
CA LYS A 192 -9.94 22.22 8.81
C LYS A 192 -8.48 22.62 8.56
N ILE A 193 -7.98 22.44 7.34
CA ILE A 193 -6.65 22.92 6.93
C ILE A 193 -6.59 24.43 7.02
N GLY A 194 -7.56 25.14 6.44
CA GLY A 194 -7.64 26.59 6.51
C GLY A 194 -7.68 27.12 7.95
N GLY A 195 -8.51 26.50 8.80
CA GLY A 195 -8.58 26.87 10.23
C GLY A 195 -7.27 26.61 11.01
N SER A 196 -6.52 25.55 10.66
CA SER A 196 -5.21 25.28 11.27
C SER A 196 -4.14 26.26 10.80
N VAL A 197 -4.14 26.64 9.53
CA VAL A 197 -3.22 27.63 8.95
C VAL A 197 -3.49 29.02 9.51
N LEU A 198 -4.75 29.40 9.72
CA LEU A 198 -5.11 30.68 10.36
C LEU A 198 -4.60 30.77 11.79
N LYS A 199 -4.59 29.63 12.52
CA LYS A 199 -4.08 29.57 13.90
C LYS A 199 -2.54 29.61 13.98
N ASP A 200 -1.85 29.07 12.95
CA ASP A 200 -0.40 29.04 12.88
C ASP A 200 0.09 29.16 11.42
N PRO A 201 0.28 30.40 10.92
CA PRO A 201 0.74 30.66 9.56
C PRO A 201 2.16 30.14 9.26
N ARG A 202 2.95 29.82 10.30
CA ARG A 202 4.32 29.27 10.14
C ARG A 202 4.32 27.89 9.50
N GLN A 203 3.17 27.22 9.42
CA GLN A 203 3.02 25.93 8.74
C GLN A 203 2.98 26.05 7.21
N LEU A 204 2.77 27.25 6.65
CA LEU A 204 2.64 27.46 5.19
C LEU A 204 3.82 26.91 4.37
N PRO A 205 5.10 27.16 4.73
CA PRO A 205 6.22 26.62 3.96
C PRO A 205 6.29 25.10 4.00
N SER A 206 5.90 24.47 5.11
CA SER A 206 5.87 23.00 5.23
C SER A 206 4.71 22.39 4.46
N LEU A 207 3.56 23.04 4.42
CA LEU A 207 2.39 22.63 3.64
C LEU A 207 2.64 22.76 2.14
N SER A 208 3.31 23.83 1.67
CA SER A 208 3.64 24.00 0.26
C SER A 208 4.62 22.92 -0.21
N ARG A 209 5.63 22.61 0.59
CA ARG A 209 6.56 21.50 0.30
C ARG A 209 5.85 20.15 0.25
N LEU A 210 4.97 19.88 1.23
CA LEU A 210 4.18 18.66 1.25
C LEU A 210 3.27 18.56 0.02
N ALA A 211 2.67 19.66 -0.44
CA ALA A 211 1.87 19.68 -1.65
C ALA A 211 2.69 19.33 -2.90
N VAL A 212 3.91 19.87 -3.03
CA VAL A 212 4.83 19.50 -4.13
C VAL A 212 5.19 18.01 -4.07
N ASP A 213 5.56 17.50 -2.88
CA ASP A 213 5.87 16.09 -2.69
C ASP A 213 4.67 15.20 -3.03
N ALA A 214 3.46 15.62 -2.66
CA ALA A 214 2.23 14.90 -2.99
C ALA A 214 1.98 14.83 -4.51
N VAL A 215 2.22 15.92 -5.24
CA VAL A 215 2.11 15.93 -6.71
C VAL A 215 3.12 14.94 -7.31
N ILE A 216 4.38 14.98 -6.87
CA ILE A 216 5.43 14.06 -7.34
C ILE A 216 5.03 12.61 -7.06
N ALA A 217 4.56 12.32 -5.85
CA ALA A 217 4.15 10.96 -5.46
C ALA A 217 2.94 10.47 -6.27
N VAL A 218 1.94 11.31 -6.48
CA VAL A 218 0.75 10.97 -7.28
C VAL A 218 1.10 10.72 -8.74
N LEU A 219 2.00 11.52 -9.33
CA LEU A 219 2.49 11.29 -10.69
C LEU A 219 3.26 9.97 -10.79
N ALA A 220 4.17 9.71 -9.86
CA ALA A 220 4.91 8.45 -9.81
C ALA A 220 3.96 7.23 -9.62
N LEU A 221 2.92 7.37 -8.78
CA LEU A 221 1.92 6.33 -8.59
C LEU A 221 1.11 6.05 -9.87
N ARG A 222 0.75 7.09 -10.62
CA ARG A 222 0.09 6.95 -11.94
C ARG A 222 0.98 6.23 -12.94
N ILE A 223 2.26 6.60 -13.02
CA ILE A 223 3.24 5.94 -13.89
C ILE A 223 3.38 4.47 -13.51
N ALA A 224 3.57 4.18 -12.22
CA ALA A 224 3.64 2.80 -11.73
C ALA A 224 2.38 2.00 -12.12
N LYS A 225 1.17 2.59 -11.94
CA LYS A 225 -0.09 1.95 -12.34
C LYS A 225 -0.18 1.67 -13.84
N GLN A 226 0.28 2.59 -14.68
CA GLN A 226 0.32 2.38 -16.12
C GLN A 226 1.25 1.22 -16.50
N GLN A 227 2.42 1.13 -15.85
CA GLN A 227 3.38 0.07 -16.07
C GLN A 227 2.86 -1.32 -15.67
N ILE A 228 2.19 -1.43 -14.50
CA ILE A 228 1.68 -2.72 -14.00
C ILE A 228 0.32 -3.12 -14.58
N GLY A 229 -0.33 -2.24 -15.34
CA GLY A 229 -1.55 -2.53 -16.08
C GLY A 229 -2.78 -2.77 -15.21
N THR A 230 -3.85 -3.30 -15.81
CA THR A 230 -5.16 -3.54 -15.16
C THR A 230 -5.10 -4.63 -14.10
N HIS A 231 -4.25 -5.63 -14.29
CA HIS A 231 -4.09 -6.76 -13.36
C HIS A 231 -3.05 -6.52 -12.26
N LEU A 232 -2.55 -5.27 -12.12
CA LEU A 232 -1.63 -4.86 -11.05
C LEU A 232 -0.36 -5.72 -10.99
N GLY A 233 0.15 -6.17 -12.15
CA GLY A 233 1.33 -7.03 -12.25
C GLY A 233 1.15 -8.44 -11.70
N PHE A 234 -0.06 -8.90 -11.45
CA PHE A 234 -0.31 -10.22 -10.87
C PHE A 234 0.07 -11.35 -11.84
N PRO A 235 1.09 -12.18 -11.52
CA PRO A 235 1.64 -13.16 -12.47
C PRO A 235 0.75 -14.39 -12.68
N HIS A 236 -0.04 -14.75 -11.68
CA HIS A 236 -0.78 -16.00 -11.63
C HIS A 236 -1.99 -16.06 -12.58
N LEU A 237 -2.33 -14.96 -13.25
CA LEU A 237 -3.36 -14.98 -14.30
C LEU A 237 -2.87 -15.65 -15.61
N ARG A 238 -1.54 -15.75 -15.79
CA ARG A 238 -0.94 -16.33 -17.01
C ARG A 238 -0.72 -17.84 -16.93
N SER A 239 -0.78 -18.46 -15.77
CA SER A 239 -0.54 -19.89 -15.61
C SER A 239 -1.76 -20.62 -15.03
N ARG A 240 -2.48 -21.38 -15.86
CA ARG A 240 -3.42 -22.42 -15.44
C ARG A 240 -2.72 -23.69 -14.92
N ARG A 241 -1.54 -23.58 -14.29
CA ARG A 241 -0.92 -24.73 -13.64
C ARG A 241 -1.34 -24.76 -12.18
N PRO A 242 -1.93 -25.87 -11.68
CA PRO A 242 -2.15 -26.03 -10.25
C PRO A 242 -0.79 -26.00 -9.55
N LEU A 243 -0.66 -25.14 -8.56
CA LEU A 243 0.49 -25.11 -7.66
C LEU A 243 0.49 -26.43 -6.86
N ASN A 244 1.22 -27.43 -7.33
CA ASN A 244 1.70 -28.48 -6.45
C ASN A 244 2.70 -27.84 -5.50
N CYS A 245 2.28 -27.66 -4.26
CA CYS A 245 3.10 -27.16 -3.15
C CYS A 245 4.31 -28.07 -2.97
N LEU A 246 5.46 -27.67 -3.48
CA LEU A 246 6.73 -28.07 -2.91
C LEU A 246 6.93 -27.19 -1.66
N ILE A 247 6.58 -27.73 -0.51
CA ILE A 247 6.95 -27.19 0.80
C ILE A 247 8.47 -27.39 0.92
N PRO A 248 9.30 -26.32 0.95
CA PRO A 248 10.67 -26.50 1.40
C PRO A 248 10.60 -26.78 2.91
N SER A 249 11.15 -27.91 3.31
CA SER A 249 11.41 -28.23 4.72
C SER A 249 12.15 -27.09 5.39
N ALA A 250 11.70 -26.74 6.60
CA ALA A 250 12.30 -25.71 7.44
C ALA A 250 13.83 -25.85 7.53
N PRO A 251 14.59 -24.76 7.42
CA PRO A 251 16.02 -24.81 7.70
C PRO A 251 16.23 -25.12 9.18
N ALA A 252 17.16 -26.03 9.43
CA ALA A 252 17.57 -26.48 10.73
C ALA A 252 18.02 -25.30 11.62
N ALA A 253 17.70 -25.42 12.91
CA ALA A 253 18.07 -24.49 13.95
C ALA A 253 19.59 -24.19 13.93
N TYR A 254 19.93 -22.90 13.93
CA TYR A 254 21.30 -22.46 14.19
C TYR A 254 21.63 -22.72 15.65
N PRO A 255 22.81 -23.34 15.97
CA PRO A 255 23.26 -23.48 17.34
C PRO A 255 23.64 -22.11 17.90
N MET A 256 23.17 -21.85 19.12
CA MET A 256 23.61 -20.73 19.93
C MET A 256 25.09 -20.96 20.35
N TYR A 257 25.93 -19.98 20.07
CA TYR A 257 27.16 -19.66 20.79
C TYR A 257 27.15 -18.17 21.14
#